data_f152418da4edeb70d88820540d74b1b1
#
_entry.id   f152418da4edeb70d88820540d74b1b1
#
_cell.length_a   1.000
_cell.length_b   1.000
_cell.length_c   1.000
_cell.angle_alpha   90.00
_cell.angle_beta   90.00
_cell.angle_gamma   90.00
#
_symmetry.space_group_name_H-M   'P 1'
#
loop_
_entity.id
_entity.type
_entity.pdbx_description
1 polymer ?
#
loop_
_entity_poly.entity_id
_entity_poly.type
_entity_poly.pdbx_seq_one_letter_code
_entity_poly.pdbx_strand_id
1 'polypeptide(L)'
;MATTAQELQTTKTMLPPGPRPLPYIGHLLPLRQDPLGFLQQLQRTYGNMATIYVGKNPAVLLFRPEHVRYVLVEHPRHFSNRGVLQGNSEDNNTSEGLLTIDGEKHRQQRRAVQPAFHKKQVESYAAIMEQYTQELLKTWHAGDTVDMSRAMQELTLHIVSKCLFSIDLSSQLGPLSDAFDGIIGTSTSMAESLLNIRIDNPITGYGKRMAASRQLDMLIYTLIAQRRDDDRDYHDVLSMLMSAQGAEEPGTKLTEKQIHDHILTFLAAGHETTAIALVWTFYLLSQYPQVRIKLQDEIRSVLAGREPTLDDLARLPYLDWVLNESMRLYPPAWLQLRFVAKESELDGVRLPVGTMVVLSQWVIHRLPDIWQEAEAFKPERWDPANGQQIPPGAYFPFGGGPRTCIGMPLAQLEARLILTSILQHYTPQPAPGYTPGFQPVITLRPKQHLRATLMPAFSSDSDAQWQQLARLNDKAIQEGAERQGCRNALLSLFGL
;
A
#
# COMPACT_ATOMS: atom_id res chain seq x y z
N MET A 1 24.68 -3.83 -63.21
CA MET A 1 25.12 -3.81 -61.82
C MET A 1 23.88 -3.61 -60.98
N ALA A 2 23.35 -4.69 -60.43
CA ALA A 2 22.13 -4.67 -59.65
C ALA A 2 22.53 -4.47 -58.17
N THR A 3 22.14 -3.37 -57.58
CA THR A 3 22.33 -3.11 -56.14
C THR A 3 21.12 -3.59 -55.40
N THR A 4 21.36 -4.61 -54.62
CA THR A 4 20.41 -5.30 -53.73
C THR A 4 19.85 -4.31 -52.72
N ALA A 5 18.56 -4.00 -52.81
CA ALA A 5 17.79 -3.38 -51.74
C ALA A 5 17.62 -4.41 -50.64
N GLN A 6 18.37 -4.26 -49.57
CA GLN A 6 18.21 -5.05 -48.35
C GLN A 6 16.90 -4.62 -47.71
N GLU A 7 15.96 -5.52 -47.73
CA GLU A 7 14.68 -5.44 -47.02
C GLU A 7 14.95 -5.15 -45.52
N LEU A 8 14.70 -3.93 -45.11
CA LEU A 8 14.43 -3.60 -43.71
C LEU A 8 13.10 -4.27 -43.33
N GLN A 9 13.15 -5.55 -42.97
CA GLN A 9 12.09 -6.19 -42.23
C GLN A 9 11.93 -5.44 -40.91
N THR A 10 10.97 -4.52 -40.84
CA THR A 10 10.42 -4.03 -39.60
C THR A 10 9.80 -5.22 -38.88
N THR A 11 10.60 -5.86 -38.03
CA THR A 11 10.11 -6.86 -37.08
C THR A 11 9.09 -6.13 -36.19
N LYS A 12 7.82 -6.34 -36.47
CA LYS A 12 6.71 -5.89 -35.65
C LYS A 12 6.97 -6.44 -34.24
N THR A 13 7.33 -5.57 -33.33
CA THR A 13 7.61 -5.95 -31.93
C THR A 13 6.31 -6.53 -31.36
N MET A 14 6.26 -7.86 -31.23
CA MET A 14 5.07 -8.52 -30.71
C MET A 14 5.14 -8.44 -29.19
N LEU A 15 4.27 -7.59 -28.62
CA LEU A 15 4.02 -7.59 -27.17
C LEU A 15 3.45 -8.97 -26.76
N PRO A 16 3.56 -9.36 -25.48
CA PRO A 16 2.94 -10.57 -24.95
C PRO A 16 1.47 -10.70 -25.35
N PRO A 17 0.93 -11.94 -25.47
CA PRO A 17 -0.47 -12.14 -25.76
C PRO A 17 -1.37 -11.52 -24.67
N GLY A 18 -2.61 -11.24 -25.03
CA GLY A 18 -3.59 -10.69 -24.10
C GLY A 18 -5.01 -10.74 -24.66
N PRO A 19 -6.02 -10.38 -23.86
CA PRO A 19 -7.40 -10.37 -24.31
C PRO A 19 -7.60 -9.29 -25.38
N ARG A 20 -8.65 -9.46 -26.18
CA ARG A 20 -9.01 -8.46 -27.22
C ARG A 20 -9.51 -7.19 -26.55
N PRO A 21 -8.92 -6.01 -26.84
CA PRO A 21 -9.37 -4.75 -26.26
C PRO A 21 -10.68 -4.28 -26.89
N LEU A 22 -11.54 -3.63 -26.10
CA LEU A 22 -12.66 -2.89 -26.64
C LEU A 22 -12.18 -1.63 -27.39
N PRO A 23 -12.83 -1.23 -28.50
CA PRO A 23 -12.47 -0.02 -29.23
C PRO A 23 -12.46 1.20 -28.29
N TYR A 24 -11.43 2.05 -28.41
CA TYR A 24 -11.21 3.30 -27.68
C TYR A 24 -10.96 3.19 -26.18
N ILE A 25 -11.63 2.27 -25.46
CA ILE A 25 -11.55 2.15 -24.00
C ILE A 25 -10.59 1.04 -23.54
N GLY A 26 -10.18 0.13 -24.44
CA GLY A 26 -9.33 -0.99 -24.07
C GLY A 26 -9.97 -1.91 -23.04
N HIS A 27 -9.31 -2.09 -21.90
CA HIS A 27 -9.76 -2.94 -20.78
C HIS A 27 -10.18 -2.14 -19.54
N LEU A 28 -10.57 -0.87 -19.71
CA LEU A 28 -11.01 -0.05 -18.57
C LEU A 28 -12.24 -0.62 -17.85
N LEU A 29 -13.13 -1.31 -18.59
CA LEU A 29 -14.33 -1.87 -17.97
C LEU A 29 -14.03 -3.00 -16.97
N PRO A 30 -13.32 -4.08 -17.32
CA PRO A 30 -12.94 -5.11 -16.35
C PRO A 30 -12.03 -4.57 -15.22
N LEU A 31 -11.11 -3.64 -15.53
CA LEU A 31 -10.29 -2.99 -14.51
C LEU A 31 -11.12 -2.18 -13.50
N ARG A 32 -12.30 -1.68 -13.89
CA ARG A 32 -13.20 -0.96 -12.99
C ARG A 32 -14.11 -1.88 -12.21
N GLN A 33 -14.59 -2.97 -12.83
CA GLN A 33 -15.56 -3.88 -12.22
C GLN A 33 -14.92 -4.77 -11.16
N ASP A 34 -13.82 -5.43 -11.51
CA ASP A 34 -13.06 -6.32 -10.64
C ASP A 34 -11.59 -6.35 -11.07
N PRO A 35 -10.79 -5.35 -10.72
CA PRO A 35 -9.39 -5.31 -11.12
C PRO A 35 -8.58 -6.46 -10.54
N LEU A 36 -8.87 -6.90 -9.32
CA LEU A 36 -8.13 -7.97 -8.65
C LEU A 36 -8.36 -9.33 -9.32
N GLY A 37 -9.61 -9.70 -9.53
CA GLY A 37 -9.98 -10.93 -10.23
C GLY A 37 -9.53 -10.91 -11.69
N PHE A 38 -9.63 -9.76 -12.37
CA PHE A 38 -9.15 -9.61 -13.73
C PHE A 38 -7.65 -9.86 -13.85
N LEU A 39 -6.82 -9.31 -12.95
CA LEU A 39 -5.37 -9.56 -12.96
C LEU A 39 -5.04 -11.03 -12.69
N GLN A 40 -5.72 -11.68 -11.76
CA GLN A 40 -5.56 -13.12 -11.51
C GLN A 40 -5.97 -13.97 -12.71
N GLN A 41 -7.08 -13.62 -13.37
CA GLN A 41 -7.52 -14.29 -14.60
C GLN A 41 -6.48 -14.17 -15.72
N LEU A 42 -5.90 -12.98 -15.91
CA LEU A 42 -4.84 -12.77 -16.90
C LEU A 42 -3.64 -13.69 -16.64
N GLN A 43 -3.18 -13.76 -15.38
CA GLN A 43 -2.08 -14.64 -15.00
C GLN A 43 -2.40 -16.12 -15.28
N ARG A 44 -3.61 -16.59 -14.92
CA ARG A 44 -4.03 -17.98 -15.16
C ARG A 44 -4.14 -18.31 -16.66
N THR A 45 -4.58 -17.34 -17.47
CA THR A 45 -4.82 -17.55 -18.91
C THR A 45 -3.57 -17.42 -19.76
N TYR A 46 -2.70 -16.44 -19.44
CA TYR A 46 -1.55 -16.08 -20.27
C TYR A 46 -0.20 -16.45 -19.65
N GLY A 47 -0.19 -16.91 -18.39
CA GLY A 47 1.02 -17.37 -17.72
C GLY A 47 1.90 -16.23 -17.20
N ASN A 48 3.15 -16.15 -17.69
CA ASN A 48 4.17 -15.28 -17.13
C ASN A 48 3.97 -13.78 -17.44
N MET A 49 3.35 -13.47 -18.58
CA MET A 49 3.13 -12.11 -19.06
C MET A 49 1.81 -11.99 -19.78
N ALA A 50 1.18 -10.82 -19.68
CA ALA A 50 -0.01 -10.49 -20.47
C ALA A 50 0.01 -9.02 -20.89
N THR A 51 -0.58 -8.71 -22.06
CA THR A 51 -0.78 -7.34 -22.50
C THR A 51 -2.24 -6.94 -22.38
N ILE A 52 -2.49 -5.82 -21.73
CA ILE A 52 -3.79 -5.16 -21.73
C ILE A 52 -3.67 -3.75 -22.34
N TYR A 53 -4.78 -3.11 -22.57
CA TYR A 53 -4.81 -1.75 -23.08
C TYR A 53 -5.60 -0.86 -22.12
N VAL A 54 -4.99 0.23 -21.66
CA VAL A 54 -5.65 1.31 -20.91
C VAL A 54 -5.95 2.42 -21.90
N GLY A 55 -7.20 2.49 -22.36
CA GLY A 55 -7.53 3.25 -23.56
C GLY A 55 -6.81 2.66 -24.77
N LYS A 56 -5.95 3.45 -25.41
CA LYS A 56 -5.12 3.02 -26.56
C LYS A 56 -3.70 2.60 -26.16
N ASN A 57 -3.29 2.82 -24.92
CA ASN A 57 -1.92 2.60 -24.48
C ASN A 57 -1.75 1.17 -23.98
N PRO A 58 -0.76 0.42 -24.50
CA PRO A 58 -0.48 -0.93 -24.02
C PRO A 58 0.17 -0.90 -22.63
N ALA A 59 -0.22 -1.85 -21.79
CA ALA A 59 0.39 -2.13 -20.51
C ALA A 59 0.73 -3.62 -20.45
N VAL A 60 1.99 -3.94 -20.15
CA VAL A 60 2.50 -5.30 -20.03
C VAL A 60 2.53 -5.67 -18.55
N LEU A 61 1.75 -6.67 -18.18
CA LEU A 61 1.72 -7.25 -16.85
C LEU A 61 2.79 -8.33 -16.75
N LEU A 62 3.54 -8.31 -15.68
CA LEU A 62 4.62 -9.24 -15.39
C LEU A 62 4.28 -10.01 -14.11
N PHE A 63 4.25 -11.35 -14.19
CA PHE A 63 3.70 -12.18 -13.12
C PHE A 63 4.73 -13.10 -12.44
N ARG A 64 6.03 -12.96 -12.73
CA ARG A 64 7.08 -13.81 -12.14
C ARG A 64 7.98 -13.04 -11.17
N PRO A 65 8.51 -13.67 -10.12
CA PRO A 65 9.51 -13.06 -9.23
C PRO A 65 10.75 -12.57 -9.96
N GLU A 66 11.20 -13.30 -10.98
CA GLU A 66 12.33 -12.94 -11.81
C GLU A 66 12.09 -11.61 -12.53
N HIS A 67 10.85 -11.38 -12.99
CA HIS A 67 10.47 -10.10 -13.61
C HIS A 67 10.50 -8.95 -12.62
N VAL A 68 10.05 -9.17 -11.37
CA VAL A 68 10.14 -8.18 -10.30
C VAL A 68 11.59 -7.80 -10.05
N ARG A 69 12.47 -8.79 -9.93
CA ARG A 69 13.91 -8.55 -9.76
C ARG A 69 14.51 -7.79 -10.93
N TYR A 70 14.23 -8.22 -12.16
CA TYR A 70 14.71 -7.57 -13.37
C TYR A 70 14.33 -6.08 -13.40
N VAL A 71 13.06 -5.77 -13.18
CA VAL A 71 12.54 -4.40 -13.26
C VAL A 71 13.00 -3.53 -12.08
N LEU A 72 12.93 -4.05 -10.84
CA LEU A 72 13.13 -3.23 -9.65
C LEU A 72 14.59 -3.22 -9.15
N VAL A 73 15.35 -4.29 -9.38
CA VAL A 73 16.65 -4.50 -8.73
C VAL A 73 17.80 -4.54 -9.76
N GLU A 74 17.67 -5.35 -10.81
CA GLU A 74 18.77 -5.61 -11.74
C GLU A 74 18.91 -4.50 -12.78
N HIS A 75 17.78 -4.01 -13.33
CA HIS A 75 17.77 -2.97 -14.36
C HIS A 75 16.92 -1.74 -13.99
N PRO A 76 17.02 -1.18 -12.76
CA PRO A 76 16.11 -0.13 -12.30
C PRO A 76 16.22 1.17 -13.12
N ARG A 77 17.35 1.39 -13.82
CA ARG A 77 17.55 2.56 -14.69
C ARG A 77 16.88 2.43 -16.05
N HIS A 78 16.45 1.24 -16.44
CA HIS A 78 15.68 1.00 -17.65
C HIS A 78 14.19 1.31 -17.48
N PHE A 79 13.74 1.50 -16.23
CA PHE A 79 12.35 1.70 -15.87
C PHE A 79 12.15 2.96 -15.05
N SER A 80 11.23 3.80 -15.47
CA SER A 80 10.93 5.11 -14.90
C SER A 80 9.61 5.10 -14.12
N ASN A 81 9.53 5.90 -13.06
CA ASN A 81 8.26 6.22 -12.38
C ASN A 81 7.55 7.41 -13.01
N ARG A 82 8.20 8.10 -13.96
CA ARG A 82 7.67 9.32 -14.56
C ARG A 82 6.36 9.01 -15.28
N GLY A 83 5.31 9.73 -14.96
CA GLY A 83 3.97 9.54 -15.52
C GLY A 83 3.05 8.61 -14.73
N VAL A 84 3.56 7.88 -13.71
CA VAL A 84 2.73 6.94 -12.92
C VAL A 84 1.55 7.63 -12.22
N LEU A 85 1.76 8.83 -11.69
CA LEU A 85 0.74 9.65 -11.02
C LEU A 85 0.37 10.93 -11.78
N GLN A 86 1.04 11.20 -12.89
CA GLN A 86 0.91 12.48 -13.60
C GLN A 86 -0.27 12.52 -14.57
N GLY A 87 -0.82 11.36 -14.96
CA GLY A 87 -1.79 11.31 -16.07
C GLY A 87 -1.23 11.98 -17.34
N ASN A 88 -2.03 12.12 -18.37
CA ASN A 88 -1.66 12.85 -19.59
C ASN A 88 -1.86 14.39 -19.45
N SER A 89 -1.68 14.96 -18.25
CA SER A 89 -1.86 16.39 -18.08
C SER A 89 -0.58 17.13 -18.50
N GLU A 90 -0.70 17.93 -19.53
CA GLU A 90 0.28 18.94 -19.96
C GLU A 90 0.42 20.07 -18.92
N ASP A 91 -0.35 20.02 -17.84
CA ASP A 91 -0.31 21.02 -16.78
C ASP A 91 1.02 20.96 -16.03
N ASN A 92 1.74 22.06 -15.98
CA ASN A 92 2.99 22.29 -15.25
C ASN A 92 2.86 22.11 -13.72
N ASN A 93 1.73 21.63 -13.21
CA ASN A 93 1.45 21.44 -11.78
C ASN A 93 1.62 19.96 -11.34
N THR A 94 2.61 19.27 -11.89
CA THR A 94 2.95 17.90 -11.44
C THR A 94 3.61 17.95 -10.08
N SER A 95 3.23 17.02 -9.18
CA SER A 95 3.90 16.85 -7.90
C SER A 95 5.37 16.52 -8.09
N GLU A 96 6.23 17.20 -7.36
CA GLU A 96 7.68 17.00 -7.33
C GLU A 96 8.15 16.27 -6.06
N GLY A 97 7.27 15.55 -5.39
CA GLY A 97 7.58 14.73 -4.23
C GLY A 97 8.38 13.46 -4.59
N LEU A 98 8.96 12.82 -3.59
CA LEU A 98 9.87 11.67 -3.75
C LEU A 98 9.26 10.50 -4.54
N LEU A 99 7.95 10.33 -4.50
CA LEU A 99 7.24 9.26 -5.21
C LEU A 99 7.18 9.49 -6.72
N THR A 100 7.13 10.76 -7.16
CA THR A 100 6.86 11.15 -8.55
C THR A 100 8.09 11.52 -9.36
N ILE A 101 9.15 11.98 -8.71
CA ILE A 101 10.42 12.34 -9.36
C ILE A 101 11.25 11.10 -9.71
N ASP A 102 12.19 11.25 -10.66
CA ASP A 102 13.00 10.16 -11.18
C ASP A 102 14.49 10.52 -11.38
N GLY A 103 15.28 9.50 -11.70
CA GLY A 103 16.68 9.64 -12.07
C GLY A 103 17.56 10.25 -10.98
N GLU A 104 18.43 11.18 -11.35
CA GLU A 104 19.38 11.82 -10.43
C GLU A 104 18.67 12.68 -9.38
N LYS A 105 17.62 13.41 -9.78
CA LYS A 105 16.81 14.23 -8.87
C LYS A 105 16.25 13.39 -7.70
N HIS A 106 15.71 12.21 -8.02
CA HIS A 106 15.24 11.29 -6.98
C HIS A 106 16.37 10.84 -6.05
N ARG A 107 17.54 10.47 -6.60
CA ARG A 107 18.67 9.99 -5.77
C ARG A 107 19.15 11.06 -4.81
N GLN A 108 19.28 12.29 -5.27
CA GLN A 108 19.71 13.43 -4.45
C GLN A 108 18.70 13.73 -3.34
N GLN A 109 17.42 13.88 -3.69
CA GLN A 109 16.38 14.20 -2.72
C GLN A 109 16.14 13.06 -1.73
N ARG A 110 16.20 11.80 -2.20
CA ARG A 110 16.14 10.63 -1.30
C ARG A 110 17.29 10.65 -0.28
N ARG A 111 18.52 10.94 -0.73
CA ARG A 111 19.70 11.02 0.15
C ARG A 111 19.54 12.10 1.21
N ALA A 112 18.94 13.24 0.86
CA ALA A 112 18.73 14.35 1.79
C ALA A 112 17.82 13.97 2.97
N VAL A 113 16.76 13.19 2.73
CA VAL A 113 15.77 12.81 3.75
C VAL A 113 16.03 11.44 4.39
N GLN A 114 16.91 10.62 3.80
CA GLN A 114 17.16 9.26 4.27
C GLN A 114 17.61 9.16 5.73
N PRO A 115 18.38 10.12 6.31
CA PRO A 115 18.78 10.06 7.72
C PRO A 115 17.63 9.93 8.70
N ALA A 116 16.46 10.58 8.40
CA ALA A 116 15.26 10.50 9.24
C ALA A 116 14.64 9.08 9.30
N PHE A 117 15.00 8.21 8.36
CA PHE A 117 14.51 6.84 8.28
C PHE A 117 15.58 5.80 8.64
N HIS A 118 16.76 6.23 9.12
CA HIS A 118 17.74 5.30 9.63
C HIS A 118 17.28 4.66 10.94
N LYS A 119 17.70 3.41 11.17
CA LYS A 119 17.27 2.60 12.31
C LYS A 119 17.29 3.35 13.64
N LYS A 120 18.40 4.01 13.99
CA LYS A 120 18.52 4.78 15.24
C LYS A 120 17.50 5.91 15.36
N GLN A 121 17.23 6.62 14.27
CA GLN A 121 16.23 7.70 14.26
C GLN A 121 14.81 7.13 14.37
N VAL A 122 14.52 6.05 13.64
CA VAL A 122 13.22 5.37 13.72
C VAL A 122 12.97 4.80 15.13
N GLU A 123 13.99 4.22 15.77
CA GLU A 123 13.89 3.76 17.15
C GLU A 123 13.58 4.89 18.14
N SER A 124 14.06 6.11 17.90
CA SER A 124 13.72 7.24 18.76
C SER A 124 12.26 7.67 18.68
N TYR A 125 11.54 7.29 17.61
CA TYR A 125 10.11 7.56 17.47
C TYR A 125 9.22 6.59 18.27
N ALA A 126 9.76 5.49 18.78
CA ALA A 126 8.99 4.46 19.49
C ALA A 126 8.19 5.03 20.67
N ALA A 127 8.76 5.94 21.43
CA ALA A 127 8.07 6.57 22.56
C ALA A 127 6.87 7.41 22.13
N ILE A 128 6.94 8.08 20.96
CA ILE A 128 5.84 8.84 20.38
C ILE A 128 4.74 7.89 19.91
N MET A 129 5.11 6.81 19.21
CA MET A 129 4.17 5.80 18.72
C MET A 129 3.40 5.16 19.90
N GLU A 130 4.13 4.78 20.96
CA GLU A 130 3.53 4.20 22.15
C GLU A 130 2.61 5.19 22.87
N GLN A 131 3.08 6.43 23.07
CA GLN A 131 2.28 7.47 23.72
C GLN A 131 0.91 7.63 23.03
N TYR A 132 0.88 7.84 21.72
CA TYR A 132 -0.37 8.06 20.99
C TYR A 132 -1.24 6.80 20.94
N THR A 133 -0.62 5.61 20.91
CA THR A 133 -1.36 4.36 21.01
C THR A 133 -2.02 4.22 22.38
N GLN A 134 -1.32 4.56 23.46
CA GLN A 134 -1.87 4.54 24.82
C GLN A 134 -2.95 5.62 25.01
N GLU A 135 -2.80 6.80 24.41
CA GLU A 135 -3.85 7.85 24.43
C GLU A 135 -5.12 7.34 23.74
N LEU A 136 -5.01 6.65 22.61
CA LEU A 136 -6.15 6.01 21.95
C LEU A 136 -6.79 4.94 22.85
N LEU A 137 -6.00 4.03 23.44
CA LEU A 137 -6.46 2.96 24.29
C LEU A 137 -7.21 3.45 25.55
N LYS A 138 -6.84 4.62 26.10
CA LYS A 138 -7.55 5.25 27.22
C LYS A 138 -8.98 5.66 26.86
N THR A 139 -9.29 5.85 25.59
CA THR A 139 -10.65 6.19 25.12
C THR A 139 -11.52 4.96 24.87
N TRP A 140 -10.95 3.77 24.91
CA TRP A 140 -11.61 2.53 24.58
C TRP A 140 -12.01 1.74 25.84
N HIS A 141 -13.20 1.13 25.79
CA HIS A 141 -13.69 0.25 26.86
C HIS A 141 -14.15 -1.08 26.29
N ALA A 142 -14.06 -2.13 27.08
CA ALA A 142 -14.59 -3.44 26.70
C ALA A 142 -16.09 -3.35 26.43
N GLY A 143 -16.53 -3.90 25.29
CA GLY A 143 -17.90 -3.83 24.81
C GLY A 143 -18.19 -2.66 23.86
N ASP A 144 -17.30 -1.67 23.74
CA ASP A 144 -17.47 -0.59 22.78
C ASP A 144 -17.40 -1.11 21.34
N THR A 145 -18.21 -0.52 20.46
CA THR A 145 -18.10 -0.75 19.01
C THR A 145 -17.31 0.39 18.37
N VAL A 146 -16.12 0.09 17.89
CA VAL A 146 -15.18 1.05 17.33
C VAL A 146 -15.07 0.88 15.81
N ASP A 147 -14.98 1.99 15.08
CA ASP A 147 -14.56 1.99 13.69
C ASP A 147 -13.04 1.87 13.61
N MET A 148 -12.54 0.64 13.52
CA MET A 148 -11.10 0.34 13.45
C MET A 148 -10.43 0.99 12.25
N SER A 149 -11.14 1.11 11.11
CA SER A 149 -10.57 1.76 9.92
C SER A 149 -10.26 3.23 10.20
N ARG A 150 -11.22 3.94 10.79
CA ARG A 150 -11.07 5.34 11.16
C ARG A 150 -10.02 5.53 12.26
N ALA A 151 -10.07 4.70 13.31
CA ALA A 151 -9.14 4.78 14.42
C ALA A 151 -7.68 4.57 13.99
N MET A 152 -7.42 3.59 13.11
CA MET A 152 -6.06 3.36 12.58
C MET A 152 -5.60 4.50 11.67
N GLN A 153 -6.48 5.05 10.83
CA GLN A 153 -6.13 6.22 9.99
C GLN A 153 -5.75 7.45 10.84
N GLU A 154 -6.54 7.79 11.85
CA GLU A 154 -6.27 8.93 12.73
C GLU A 154 -5.01 8.73 13.56
N LEU A 155 -4.81 7.52 14.12
CA LEU A 155 -3.62 7.19 14.91
C LEU A 155 -2.34 7.30 14.07
N THR A 156 -2.31 6.66 12.90
CA THR A 156 -1.11 6.67 12.03
C THR A 156 -0.84 8.07 11.45
N LEU A 157 -1.89 8.85 11.16
CA LEU A 157 -1.73 10.24 10.74
C LEU A 157 -1.10 11.10 11.87
N HIS A 158 -1.54 10.89 13.10
CA HIS A 158 -0.98 11.60 14.26
C HIS A 158 0.48 11.22 14.47
N ILE A 159 0.79 9.93 14.45
CA ILE A 159 2.16 9.41 14.60
C ILE A 159 3.09 9.96 13.51
N VAL A 160 2.72 9.83 12.23
CA VAL A 160 3.59 10.28 11.13
C VAL A 160 3.81 11.79 11.17
N SER A 161 2.79 12.56 11.53
CA SER A 161 2.88 14.02 11.65
C SER A 161 3.82 14.43 12.76
N LYS A 162 3.76 13.76 13.90
CA LYS A 162 4.65 14.03 15.02
C LYS A 162 6.07 13.57 14.78
N CYS A 163 6.25 12.35 14.28
CA CYS A 163 7.57 11.76 14.05
C CYS A 163 8.35 12.46 12.94
N LEU A 164 7.70 12.79 11.82
CA LEU A 164 8.41 13.31 10.65
C LEU A 164 8.41 14.84 10.57
N PHE A 165 7.50 15.52 11.26
CA PHE A 165 7.33 16.96 11.12
C PHE A 165 7.20 17.69 12.47
N SER A 166 7.26 16.97 13.59
CA SER A 166 7.11 17.51 14.96
C SER A 166 5.80 18.27 15.20
N ILE A 167 4.75 17.97 14.39
CA ILE A 167 3.45 18.62 14.48
C ILE A 167 2.52 17.82 15.37
N ASP A 168 1.77 18.52 16.21
CA ASP A 168 0.63 17.99 16.92
C ASP A 168 -0.66 18.33 16.15
N LEU A 169 -1.33 17.31 15.63
CA LEU A 169 -2.57 17.45 14.87
C LEU A 169 -3.82 17.12 15.69
N SER A 170 -3.73 16.96 17.00
CA SER A 170 -4.83 16.48 17.86
C SER A 170 -6.17 17.21 17.61
N SER A 171 -6.14 18.51 17.33
CA SER A 171 -7.35 19.31 17.03
C SER A 171 -7.83 19.24 15.58
N GLN A 172 -7.05 18.67 14.66
CA GLN A 172 -7.30 18.69 13.21
C GLN A 172 -7.34 17.31 12.56
N LEU A 173 -7.17 16.23 13.33
CA LEU A 173 -7.10 14.84 12.81
C LEU A 173 -8.31 14.48 11.94
N GLY A 174 -9.53 14.72 12.44
CA GLY A 174 -10.75 14.42 11.71
C GLY A 174 -10.83 15.11 10.34
N PRO A 175 -10.77 16.45 10.30
CA PRO A 175 -10.79 17.19 9.03
C PRO A 175 -9.67 16.81 8.05
N LEU A 176 -8.46 16.50 8.55
CA LEU A 176 -7.35 16.07 7.70
C LEU A 176 -7.54 14.66 7.14
N SER A 177 -7.97 13.73 7.97
CA SER A 177 -8.31 12.38 7.53
C SER A 177 -9.40 12.43 6.44
N ASP A 178 -10.44 13.25 6.62
CA ASP A 178 -11.49 13.46 5.63
C ASP A 178 -10.96 14.09 4.33
N ALA A 179 -9.98 15.00 4.42
CA ALA A 179 -9.34 15.59 3.24
C ALA A 179 -8.53 14.54 2.46
N PHE A 180 -7.74 13.69 3.15
CA PHE A 180 -7.03 12.60 2.50
C PHE A 180 -8.00 11.59 1.87
N ASP A 181 -9.08 11.21 2.55
CA ASP A 181 -10.11 10.36 1.99
C ASP A 181 -10.79 10.99 0.77
N GLY A 182 -11.00 12.30 0.79
CA GLY A 182 -11.51 13.06 -0.35
C GLY A 182 -10.59 13.02 -1.57
N ILE A 183 -9.28 13.01 -1.38
CA ILE A 183 -8.31 12.93 -2.48
C ILE A 183 -8.18 11.51 -3.01
N ILE A 184 -8.06 10.53 -2.14
CA ILE A 184 -7.72 9.14 -2.49
C ILE A 184 -8.99 8.33 -2.81
N GLY A 185 -10.05 8.51 -2.02
CA GLY A 185 -11.29 7.73 -2.09
C GLY A 185 -12.29 8.21 -3.14
N THR A 186 -12.17 9.46 -3.63
CA THR A 186 -13.09 9.97 -4.66
C THR A 186 -12.76 9.36 -6.02
N SER A 187 -13.41 8.25 -6.35
CA SER A 187 -13.39 7.75 -7.72
C SER A 187 -14.10 8.79 -8.62
N THR A 188 -13.38 9.39 -9.55
CA THR A 188 -14.00 10.08 -10.68
C THR A 188 -14.99 9.15 -11.32
N SER A 189 -16.20 9.62 -11.60
CA SER A 189 -17.15 8.81 -12.36
C SER A 189 -16.49 8.39 -13.69
N MET A 190 -16.89 7.25 -14.26
CA MET A 190 -16.33 6.82 -15.55
C MET A 190 -16.55 7.93 -16.61
N ALA A 191 -17.67 8.63 -16.55
CA ALA A 191 -17.98 9.74 -17.43
C ALA A 191 -16.99 10.90 -17.22
N GLU A 192 -16.72 11.31 -15.99
CA GLU A 192 -15.73 12.36 -15.69
C GLU A 192 -14.33 11.98 -16.17
N SER A 193 -13.94 10.70 -15.98
CA SER A 193 -12.64 10.19 -16.41
C SER A 193 -12.51 10.08 -17.92
N LEU A 194 -13.53 9.54 -18.62
CA LEU A 194 -13.52 9.37 -20.06
C LEU A 194 -13.68 10.70 -20.82
N LEU A 195 -14.49 11.62 -20.28
CA LEU A 195 -14.74 12.93 -20.89
C LEU A 195 -13.74 14.00 -20.40
N ASN A 196 -12.78 13.63 -19.53
CA ASN A 196 -11.82 14.55 -18.91
C ASN A 196 -12.49 15.80 -18.30
N ILE A 197 -13.65 15.59 -17.65
CA ILE A 197 -14.45 16.68 -17.05
C ILE A 197 -13.72 17.19 -15.80
N ARG A 198 -13.17 18.39 -15.87
CA ARG A 198 -12.44 19.08 -14.79
C ARG A 198 -13.22 20.30 -14.31
N ILE A 199 -14.43 20.07 -13.82
CA ILE A 199 -15.25 21.15 -13.27
C ILE A 199 -14.99 21.26 -11.78
N ASP A 200 -14.37 22.35 -11.34
CA ASP A 200 -14.14 22.66 -9.92
C ASP A 200 -15.45 23.19 -9.29
N ASN A 201 -16.32 22.23 -8.94
CA ASN A 201 -17.59 22.46 -8.28
C ASN A 201 -17.75 21.43 -7.15
N PRO A 202 -18.20 21.82 -5.94
CA PRO A 202 -18.36 20.93 -4.79
C PRO A 202 -19.25 19.70 -5.04
N ILE A 203 -20.07 19.72 -6.09
CA ILE A 203 -20.95 18.59 -6.46
C ILE A 203 -20.18 17.52 -7.26
N THR A 204 -19.11 17.90 -7.98
CA THR A 204 -18.31 16.98 -8.80
C THR A 204 -17.24 16.26 -7.99
N GLY A 205 -16.84 15.05 -8.41
CA GLY A 205 -15.72 14.35 -7.81
C GLY A 205 -14.40 15.12 -7.93
N TYR A 206 -14.21 15.81 -9.07
CA TYR A 206 -13.06 16.68 -9.30
C TYR A 206 -13.04 17.87 -8.32
N GLY A 207 -14.15 18.58 -8.16
CA GLY A 207 -14.22 19.74 -7.27
C GLY A 207 -14.04 19.38 -5.78
N LYS A 208 -14.59 18.22 -5.34
CA LYS A 208 -14.35 17.71 -3.98
C LYS A 208 -12.86 17.46 -3.72
N ARG A 209 -12.16 16.85 -4.69
CA ARG A 209 -10.71 16.64 -4.58
C ARG A 209 -9.94 17.94 -4.54
N MET A 210 -10.31 18.91 -5.37
CA MET A 210 -9.66 20.23 -5.38
C MET A 210 -9.88 20.98 -4.07
N ALA A 211 -11.06 20.89 -3.46
CA ALA A 211 -11.33 21.46 -2.15
C ALA A 211 -10.46 20.82 -1.06
N ALA A 212 -10.38 19.48 -1.04
CA ALA A 212 -9.54 18.73 -0.12
C ALA A 212 -8.05 19.06 -0.30
N SER A 213 -7.58 19.13 -1.56
CA SER A 213 -6.20 19.51 -1.88
C SER A 213 -5.86 20.91 -1.35
N ARG A 214 -6.72 21.91 -1.61
CA ARG A 214 -6.52 23.28 -1.10
C ARG A 214 -6.43 23.33 0.42
N GLN A 215 -7.20 22.50 1.14
CA GLN A 215 -7.13 22.44 2.61
C GLN A 215 -5.76 21.90 3.08
N LEU A 216 -5.26 20.84 2.45
CA LEU A 216 -3.93 20.31 2.76
C LEU A 216 -2.82 21.27 2.37
N ASP A 217 -2.93 21.93 1.21
CA ASP A 217 -1.95 22.93 0.77
C ASP A 217 -1.83 24.08 1.78
N MET A 218 -2.96 24.64 2.25
CA MET A 218 -2.97 25.69 3.27
C MET A 218 -2.28 25.23 4.55
N LEU A 219 -2.57 24.01 5.02
CA LEU A 219 -1.94 23.48 6.23
C LEU A 219 -0.43 23.36 6.05
N ILE A 220 0.02 22.77 4.94
CA ILE A 220 1.45 22.50 4.70
C ILE A 220 2.22 23.82 4.53
N TYR A 221 1.69 24.80 3.78
CA TYR A 221 2.36 26.11 3.66
C TYR A 221 2.39 26.87 4.98
N THR A 222 1.33 26.78 5.79
CA THR A 222 1.32 27.37 7.15
C THR A 222 2.41 26.73 8.01
N LEU A 223 2.56 25.42 7.96
CA LEU A 223 3.61 24.69 8.67
C LEU A 223 5.01 25.13 8.23
N ILE A 224 5.26 25.20 6.91
CA ILE A 224 6.56 25.65 6.38
C ILE A 224 6.86 27.08 6.87
N ALA A 225 5.88 28.00 6.84
CA ALA A 225 6.03 29.35 7.32
C ALA A 225 6.37 29.40 8.82
N GLN A 226 5.60 28.69 9.65
CA GLN A 226 5.85 28.61 11.11
C GLN A 226 7.24 28.07 11.43
N ARG A 227 7.68 27.02 10.69
CA ARG A 227 9.00 26.42 10.91
C ARG A 227 10.13 27.34 10.46
N ARG A 228 9.90 28.23 9.46
CA ARG A 228 10.89 29.20 9.00
C ARG A 228 11.16 30.29 10.04
N ASP A 229 10.13 30.66 10.79
CA ASP A 229 10.20 31.66 11.85
C ASP A 229 10.71 31.09 13.20
N ASP A 230 10.99 29.80 13.26
CA ASP A 230 11.44 29.08 14.45
C ASP A 230 12.89 28.60 14.28
N ASP A 231 13.81 29.16 15.03
CA ASP A 231 15.25 28.85 14.97
C ASP A 231 15.62 27.50 15.58
N ARG A 232 14.67 26.75 16.16
CA ARG A 232 14.94 25.44 16.76
C ARG A 232 15.17 24.39 15.69
N ASP A 233 16.23 23.59 15.84
CA ASP A 233 16.41 22.37 15.07
C ASP A 233 15.61 21.22 15.71
N TYR A 234 14.61 20.74 15.00
CA TYR A 234 13.77 19.64 15.43
C TYR A 234 14.35 18.27 15.07
N HIS A 235 15.42 18.22 14.28
CA HIS A 235 16.05 16.99 13.77
C HIS A 235 15.05 16.05 13.04
N ASP A 236 13.97 16.62 12.47
CA ASP A 236 12.93 15.92 11.74
C ASP A 236 13.08 16.08 10.21
N VAL A 237 12.21 15.41 9.45
CA VAL A 237 12.23 15.46 7.97
C VAL A 237 12.06 16.90 7.45
N LEU A 238 11.21 17.71 8.10
CA LEU A 238 11.00 19.09 7.67
C LEU A 238 12.27 19.93 7.84
N SER A 239 12.96 19.79 8.97
CA SER A 239 14.26 20.47 9.18
C SER A 239 15.29 20.05 8.12
N MET A 240 15.34 18.77 7.76
CA MET A 240 16.24 18.26 6.71
C MET A 240 15.88 18.83 5.32
N LEU A 241 14.59 18.90 4.97
CA LEU A 241 14.12 19.50 3.71
C LEU A 241 14.41 21.00 3.65
N MET A 242 14.21 21.73 4.75
CA MET A 242 14.51 23.16 4.82
C MET A 242 16.01 23.45 4.76
N SER A 243 16.84 22.62 5.42
CA SER A 243 18.30 22.73 5.31
C SER A 243 18.78 22.52 3.87
N ALA A 244 18.14 21.61 3.12
CA ALA A 244 18.41 21.41 1.70
C ALA A 244 17.99 22.62 0.83
N GLN A 245 17.07 23.48 1.29
CA GLN A 245 16.74 24.75 0.61
C GLN A 245 17.90 25.73 0.63
N GLY A 246 18.71 25.75 1.70
CA GLY A 246 19.88 26.60 1.85
C GLY A 246 21.16 26.07 1.23
N ALA A 247 21.16 24.86 0.65
CA ALA A 247 22.37 24.23 0.11
C ALA A 247 22.97 25.02 -1.05
N GLU A 248 24.28 25.23 -1.01
CA GLU A 248 25.02 25.95 -2.05
C GLU A 248 25.38 25.10 -3.26
N GLU A 249 25.36 23.78 -3.12
CA GLU A 249 25.71 22.85 -4.21
C GLU A 249 24.65 22.87 -5.33
N PRO A 250 25.07 23.00 -6.60
CA PRO A 250 24.14 22.98 -7.74
C PRO A 250 23.32 21.67 -7.78
N GLY A 251 21.99 21.81 -7.81
CA GLY A 251 21.08 20.67 -7.94
C GLY A 251 20.59 20.05 -6.61
N THR A 252 21.12 20.49 -5.46
CA THR A 252 20.64 20.03 -4.12
C THR A 252 19.60 20.96 -3.51
N LYS A 253 19.54 22.22 -3.99
CA LYS A 253 18.62 23.24 -3.50
C LYS A 253 17.17 22.89 -3.81
N LEU A 254 16.34 22.75 -2.77
CA LEU A 254 14.91 22.52 -2.90
C LEU A 254 14.15 23.84 -2.99
N THR A 255 13.15 23.91 -3.86
CA THR A 255 12.17 25.00 -3.86
C THR A 255 11.12 24.77 -2.76
N GLU A 256 10.41 25.83 -2.36
CA GLU A 256 9.32 25.72 -1.38
C GLU A 256 8.23 24.75 -1.86
N LYS A 257 7.90 24.77 -3.17
CA LYS A 257 6.98 23.80 -3.77
C LYS A 257 7.48 22.36 -3.61
N GLN A 258 8.77 22.10 -3.80
CA GLN A 258 9.33 20.75 -3.62
C GLN A 258 9.25 20.30 -2.15
N ILE A 259 9.52 21.20 -1.20
CA ILE A 259 9.34 20.90 0.23
C ILE A 259 7.88 20.57 0.51
N HIS A 260 6.94 21.40 0.05
CA HIS A 260 5.50 21.15 0.15
C HIS A 260 5.14 19.76 -0.40
N ASP A 261 5.56 19.43 -1.61
CA ASP A 261 5.23 18.17 -2.29
C ASP A 261 5.85 16.94 -1.58
N HIS A 262 7.00 17.11 -0.94
CA HIS A 262 7.60 16.08 -0.08
C HIS A 262 6.78 15.85 1.19
N ILE A 263 6.36 16.92 1.87
CA ILE A 263 5.54 16.83 3.08
C ILE A 263 4.23 16.11 2.75
N LEU A 264 3.53 16.56 1.69
CA LEU A 264 2.29 15.94 1.24
C LEU A 264 2.49 14.45 0.91
N THR A 265 3.60 14.12 0.23
CA THR A 265 3.95 12.73 -0.11
C THR A 265 4.16 11.88 1.14
N PHE A 266 4.91 12.36 2.13
CA PHE A 266 5.19 11.60 3.34
C PHE A 266 3.97 11.47 4.25
N LEU A 267 3.16 12.51 4.37
CA LEU A 267 1.89 12.44 5.10
C LEU A 267 0.94 11.41 4.46
N ALA A 268 0.72 11.51 3.15
CA ALA A 268 -0.18 10.59 2.44
C ALA A 268 0.32 9.14 2.48
N ALA A 269 1.60 8.91 2.18
CA ALA A 269 2.16 7.57 2.12
C ALA A 269 2.32 6.93 3.50
N GLY A 270 2.67 7.72 4.54
CA GLY A 270 2.99 7.21 5.86
C GLY A 270 1.77 6.77 6.65
N HIS A 271 0.66 7.53 6.62
CA HIS A 271 -0.50 7.17 7.44
C HIS A 271 -1.37 6.10 6.79
N GLU A 272 -1.73 6.26 5.52
CA GLU A 272 -2.73 5.40 4.89
C GLU A 272 -2.27 3.95 4.76
N THR A 273 -1.03 3.73 4.33
CA THR A 273 -0.53 2.37 4.08
C THR A 273 -0.41 1.56 5.36
N THR A 274 0.09 2.15 6.44
CA THR A 274 0.19 1.50 7.76
C THR A 274 -1.19 1.24 8.35
N ALA A 275 -2.11 2.21 8.28
CA ALA A 275 -3.50 2.02 8.72
C ALA A 275 -4.18 0.85 8.01
N ILE A 276 -4.06 0.76 6.69
CA ILE A 276 -4.63 -0.33 5.89
C ILE A 276 -4.00 -1.68 6.26
N ALA A 277 -2.68 -1.74 6.44
CA ALA A 277 -2.01 -2.97 6.87
C ALA A 277 -2.54 -3.46 8.23
N LEU A 278 -2.73 -2.56 9.19
CA LEU A 278 -3.28 -2.86 10.49
C LEU A 278 -4.75 -3.32 10.41
N VAL A 279 -5.59 -2.61 9.65
CA VAL A 279 -7.01 -2.96 9.46
C VAL A 279 -7.16 -4.36 8.87
N TRP A 280 -6.38 -4.70 7.83
CA TRP A 280 -6.39 -6.04 7.25
C TRP A 280 -5.86 -7.09 8.21
N THR A 281 -4.86 -6.76 9.03
CA THR A 281 -4.32 -7.66 10.05
C THR A 281 -5.38 -7.94 11.13
N PHE A 282 -6.07 -6.92 11.64
CA PHE A 282 -7.17 -7.11 12.60
C PHE A 282 -8.32 -7.94 12.00
N TYR A 283 -8.67 -7.68 10.74
CA TYR A 283 -9.67 -8.48 10.05
C TYR A 283 -9.24 -9.95 9.96
N LEU A 284 -8.01 -10.24 9.49
CA LEU A 284 -7.52 -11.62 9.42
C LEU A 284 -7.47 -12.30 10.79
N LEU A 285 -7.00 -11.63 11.82
CA LEU A 285 -6.97 -12.16 13.19
C LEU A 285 -8.38 -12.47 13.73
N SER A 286 -9.38 -11.73 13.29
CA SER A 286 -10.77 -12.03 13.63
C SER A 286 -11.32 -13.26 12.92
N GLN A 287 -10.81 -13.57 11.69
CA GLN A 287 -11.22 -14.73 10.91
C GLN A 287 -10.44 -16.01 11.29
N TYR A 288 -9.24 -15.87 11.86
CA TYR A 288 -8.34 -16.97 12.24
C TYR A 288 -8.03 -16.95 13.74
N PRO A 289 -8.99 -17.37 14.61
CA PRO A 289 -8.85 -17.29 16.08
C PRO A 289 -7.61 -18.04 16.60
N GLN A 290 -7.23 -19.17 16.01
CA GLN A 290 -6.05 -19.95 16.40
C GLN A 290 -4.75 -19.14 16.22
N VAL A 291 -4.65 -18.35 15.15
CA VAL A 291 -3.50 -17.45 14.90
C VAL A 291 -3.50 -16.31 15.93
N ARG A 292 -4.68 -15.72 16.16
CA ARG A 292 -4.84 -14.64 17.14
C ARG A 292 -4.45 -15.08 18.55
N ILE A 293 -4.95 -16.23 19.01
CA ILE A 293 -4.65 -16.77 20.34
C ILE A 293 -3.15 -17.00 20.50
N LYS A 294 -2.52 -17.64 19.51
CA LYS A 294 -1.07 -17.87 19.52
C LYS A 294 -0.27 -16.55 19.60
N LEU A 295 -0.69 -15.51 18.84
CA LEU A 295 -0.06 -14.19 18.90
C LEU A 295 -0.26 -13.53 20.27
N GLN A 296 -1.49 -13.57 20.80
CA GLN A 296 -1.78 -13.02 22.12
C GLN A 296 -1.03 -13.74 23.25
N ASP A 297 -0.85 -15.06 23.14
CA ASP A 297 -0.04 -15.85 24.10
C ASP A 297 1.44 -15.46 24.01
N GLU A 298 1.99 -15.24 22.83
CA GLU A 298 3.34 -14.72 22.65
C GLU A 298 3.48 -13.33 23.32
N ILE A 299 2.58 -12.39 23.01
CA ILE A 299 2.55 -11.06 23.61
C ILE A 299 2.48 -11.13 25.13
N ARG A 300 1.55 -11.92 25.68
CA ARG A 300 1.38 -12.09 27.13
C ARG A 300 2.63 -12.65 27.79
N SER A 301 3.28 -13.65 27.18
CA SER A 301 4.48 -14.28 27.73
C SER A 301 5.67 -13.33 27.79
N VAL A 302 5.78 -12.41 26.83
CA VAL A 302 6.89 -11.46 26.74
C VAL A 302 6.63 -10.22 27.59
N LEU A 303 5.41 -9.66 27.55
CA LEU A 303 5.11 -8.38 28.19
C LEU A 303 4.62 -8.53 29.64
N ALA A 304 3.96 -9.62 29.98
CA ALA A 304 3.38 -9.85 31.31
C ALA A 304 2.55 -8.66 31.84
N GLY A 305 1.81 -7.98 30.94
CA GLY A 305 0.96 -6.84 31.25
C GLY A 305 1.64 -5.46 31.20
N ARG A 306 2.96 -5.39 30.96
CA ARG A 306 3.66 -4.09 30.79
C ARG A 306 3.46 -3.54 29.37
N GLU A 307 3.66 -2.25 29.22
CA GLU A 307 3.78 -1.62 27.89
C GLU A 307 4.98 -2.17 27.11
N PRO A 308 4.86 -2.34 25.76
CA PRO A 308 5.92 -2.89 24.93
C PRO A 308 7.11 -1.93 24.80
N THR A 309 8.31 -2.47 24.82
CA THR A 309 9.54 -1.75 24.51
C THR A 309 10.14 -2.27 23.21
N LEU A 310 11.14 -1.56 22.67
CA LEU A 310 11.88 -2.01 21.48
C LEU A 310 12.53 -3.40 21.68
N ASP A 311 13.06 -3.66 22.87
CA ASP A 311 13.70 -4.94 23.20
C ASP A 311 12.67 -6.08 23.25
N ASP A 312 11.46 -5.79 23.71
CA ASP A 312 10.36 -6.76 23.70
C ASP A 312 9.96 -7.15 22.29
N LEU A 313 9.88 -6.19 21.37
CA LEU A 313 9.54 -6.47 19.97
C LEU A 313 10.50 -7.46 19.30
N ALA A 314 11.78 -7.45 19.67
CA ALA A 314 12.76 -8.42 19.18
C ALA A 314 12.46 -9.87 19.66
N ARG A 315 11.63 -10.03 20.69
CA ARG A 315 11.21 -11.30 21.29
C ARG A 315 9.84 -11.77 20.83
N LEU A 316 9.24 -11.08 19.83
CA LEU A 316 7.92 -11.37 19.26
C LEU A 316 8.04 -11.79 17.77
N PRO A 317 8.71 -12.91 17.44
CA PRO A 317 8.88 -13.35 16.07
C PRO A 317 7.54 -13.70 15.39
N TYR A 318 6.58 -14.25 16.11
CA TYR A 318 5.27 -14.62 15.56
C TYR A 318 4.46 -13.37 15.14
N LEU A 319 4.63 -12.26 15.84
CA LEU A 319 4.09 -10.96 15.44
C LEU A 319 4.58 -10.56 14.03
N ASP A 320 5.87 -10.71 13.76
CA ASP A 320 6.43 -10.40 12.44
C ASP A 320 5.88 -11.34 11.36
N TRP A 321 5.70 -12.62 11.67
CA TRP A 321 5.11 -13.58 10.75
C TRP A 321 3.65 -13.25 10.41
N VAL A 322 2.87 -12.84 11.41
CA VAL A 322 1.48 -12.38 11.25
C VAL A 322 1.41 -11.16 10.33
N LEU A 323 2.23 -10.14 10.57
CA LEU A 323 2.27 -8.93 9.74
C LEU A 323 2.71 -9.22 8.30
N ASN A 324 3.75 -10.06 8.12
CA ASN A 324 4.21 -10.45 6.80
C ASN A 324 3.14 -11.22 6.03
N GLU A 325 2.45 -12.15 6.66
CA GLU A 325 1.39 -12.93 6.04
C GLU A 325 0.16 -12.08 5.72
N SER A 326 -0.17 -11.13 6.57
CA SER A 326 -1.22 -10.16 6.30
C SER A 326 -0.89 -9.31 5.07
N MET A 327 0.32 -8.76 4.97
CA MET A 327 0.76 -7.98 3.81
C MET A 327 0.97 -8.84 2.56
N ARG A 328 1.21 -10.15 2.68
CA ARG A 328 1.21 -11.05 1.54
C ARG A 328 -0.19 -11.18 0.95
N LEU A 329 -1.18 -11.46 1.81
CA LEU A 329 -2.58 -11.61 1.38
C LEU A 329 -3.21 -10.28 0.97
N TYR A 330 -3.06 -9.25 1.78
CA TYR A 330 -3.69 -7.94 1.56
C TYR A 330 -2.63 -6.83 1.55
N PRO A 331 -1.79 -6.77 0.50
CA PRO A 331 -0.76 -5.74 0.40
C PRO A 331 -1.39 -4.36 0.23
N PRO A 332 -1.09 -3.37 1.09
CA PRO A 332 -1.59 -2.00 0.89
C PRO A 332 -1.26 -1.45 -0.49
N ALA A 333 -0.02 -1.64 -0.96
CA ALA A 333 0.37 -1.41 -2.34
C ALA A 333 0.17 -2.71 -3.13
N TRP A 334 -0.95 -2.84 -3.84
CA TRP A 334 -1.34 -4.08 -4.52
C TRP A 334 -0.80 -4.23 -5.94
N LEU A 335 -0.29 -3.13 -6.52
CA LEU A 335 0.42 -3.09 -7.78
C LEU A 335 1.47 -1.96 -7.81
N GLN A 336 2.44 -2.10 -8.70
CA GLN A 336 3.42 -1.06 -9.02
C GLN A 336 3.48 -0.87 -10.54
N LEU A 337 3.55 0.38 -10.95
CA LEU A 337 3.67 0.77 -12.34
C LEU A 337 5.07 1.29 -12.64
N ARG A 338 5.57 0.98 -13.82
CA ARG A 338 6.79 1.54 -14.38
C ARG A 338 6.58 1.83 -15.86
N PHE A 339 7.37 2.73 -16.40
CA PHE A 339 7.46 2.95 -17.84
C PHE A 339 8.86 2.57 -18.32
N VAL A 340 8.94 1.87 -19.44
CA VAL A 340 10.21 1.54 -20.08
C VAL A 340 10.87 2.84 -20.54
N ALA A 341 12.00 3.19 -19.93
CA ALA A 341 12.80 4.37 -20.27
C ALA A 341 13.94 4.01 -21.23
N LYS A 342 14.36 2.75 -21.25
CA LYS A 342 15.34 2.20 -22.19
C LYS A 342 14.84 0.84 -22.65
N GLU A 343 14.86 0.62 -23.98
CA GLU A 343 14.45 -0.66 -24.56
C GLU A 343 15.04 -1.84 -23.77
N SER A 344 14.21 -2.79 -23.44
CA SER A 344 14.56 -3.93 -22.59
C SER A 344 13.97 -5.20 -23.18
N GLU A 345 14.63 -6.32 -22.93
CA GLU A 345 14.16 -7.65 -23.33
C GLU A 345 13.97 -8.52 -22.09
N LEU A 346 12.84 -9.20 -22.00
CA LEU A 346 12.45 -10.03 -20.86
C LEU A 346 11.74 -11.29 -21.40
N ASP A 347 12.26 -12.48 -21.08
CA ASP A 347 11.77 -13.79 -21.60
C ASP A 347 11.61 -13.79 -23.14
N GLY A 348 12.54 -13.19 -23.88
CA GLY A 348 12.49 -13.09 -25.33
C GLY A 348 11.48 -12.06 -25.89
N VAL A 349 10.82 -11.30 -25.02
CA VAL A 349 9.89 -10.25 -25.40
C VAL A 349 10.57 -8.89 -25.31
N ARG A 350 10.58 -8.16 -26.42
CA ARG A 350 11.06 -6.78 -26.45
C ARG A 350 10.01 -5.82 -25.91
N LEU A 351 10.42 -5.00 -24.96
CA LEU A 351 9.61 -3.94 -24.36
C LEU A 351 10.11 -2.58 -24.90
N PRO A 352 9.39 -1.97 -25.84
CA PRO A 352 9.75 -0.66 -26.38
C PRO A 352 9.70 0.45 -25.33
N VAL A 353 10.49 1.51 -25.56
CA VAL A 353 10.44 2.72 -24.74
C VAL A 353 9.02 3.29 -24.70
N GLY A 354 8.57 3.70 -23.52
CA GLY A 354 7.23 4.22 -23.28
C GLY A 354 6.19 3.13 -22.95
N THR A 355 6.53 1.84 -23.08
CA THR A 355 5.62 0.77 -22.64
C THR A 355 5.40 0.83 -21.13
N MET A 356 4.13 0.80 -20.71
CA MET A 356 3.78 0.64 -19.29
C MET A 356 4.02 -0.81 -18.87
N VAL A 357 4.69 -0.99 -17.73
CA VAL A 357 4.93 -2.29 -17.10
C VAL A 357 4.22 -2.31 -15.75
N VAL A 358 3.48 -3.37 -15.48
CA VAL A 358 2.71 -3.57 -14.25
C VAL A 358 3.25 -4.78 -13.49
N LEU A 359 3.64 -4.57 -12.24
CA LEU A 359 3.99 -5.61 -11.27
C LEU A 359 2.90 -5.64 -10.20
N SER A 360 2.26 -6.79 -10.00
CA SER A 360 1.17 -6.90 -9.04
C SER A 360 1.55 -7.75 -7.84
N GLN A 361 1.68 -7.11 -6.67
CA GLN A 361 1.82 -7.81 -5.39
C GLN A 361 0.63 -8.74 -5.16
N TRP A 362 -0.60 -8.28 -5.46
CA TRP A 362 -1.80 -9.09 -5.34
C TRP A 362 -1.72 -10.43 -6.05
N VAL A 363 -1.18 -10.46 -7.27
CA VAL A 363 -1.05 -11.69 -8.06
C VAL A 363 0.17 -12.50 -7.63
N ILE A 364 1.36 -11.87 -7.58
CA ILE A 364 2.63 -12.57 -7.34
C ILE A 364 2.69 -13.17 -5.94
N HIS A 365 2.13 -12.49 -4.94
CA HIS A 365 2.02 -12.99 -3.58
C HIS A 365 1.02 -14.17 -3.44
N ARG A 366 0.38 -14.59 -4.55
CA ARG A 366 -0.59 -15.68 -4.59
C ARG A 366 -0.29 -16.76 -5.64
N LEU A 367 0.89 -16.72 -6.27
CA LEU A 367 1.27 -17.73 -7.25
C LEU A 367 1.34 -19.10 -6.60
N PRO A 368 0.54 -20.09 -7.06
CA PRO A 368 0.42 -21.39 -6.38
C PRO A 368 1.69 -22.24 -6.50
N ASP A 369 2.54 -22.00 -7.49
CA ASP A 369 3.85 -22.64 -7.65
C ASP A 369 4.89 -22.14 -6.63
N ILE A 370 4.62 -21.03 -5.93
CA ILE A 370 5.49 -20.44 -4.89
C ILE A 370 4.84 -20.55 -3.52
N TRP A 371 3.55 -20.25 -3.44
CA TRP A 371 2.82 -20.15 -2.18
C TRP A 371 1.84 -21.32 -2.05
N GLN A 372 2.25 -22.34 -1.30
CA GLN A 372 1.35 -23.45 -0.96
C GLN A 372 0.15 -22.91 -0.17
N GLU A 373 -1.07 -23.37 -0.53
CA GLU A 373 -2.30 -22.85 0.05
C GLU A 373 -2.32 -21.30 0.02
N ALA A 374 -2.16 -20.75 -1.18
CA ALA A 374 -1.88 -19.32 -1.41
C ALA A 374 -2.92 -18.38 -0.80
N GLU A 375 -4.18 -18.81 -0.65
CA GLU A 375 -5.25 -17.99 -0.07
C GLU A 375 -5.40 -18.18 1.45
N ALA A 376 -4.71 -19.16 2.05
CA ALA A 376 -4.78 -19.37 3.50
C ALA A 376 -3.87 -18.40 4.26
N PHE A 377 -4.36 -17.91 5.40
CA PHE A 377 -3.58 -17.07 6.32
C PHE A 377 -2.76 -17.98 7.25
N LYS A 378 -1.51 -18.21 6.90
CA LYS A 378 -0.59 -19.13 7.59
C LYS A 378 0.72 -18.41 7.96
N PRO A 379 0.78 -17.72 9.10
CA PRO A 379 2.00 -17.05 9.57
C PRO A 379 3.21 -17.98 9.68
N GLU A 380 2.99 -19.26 9.96
CA GLU A 380 4.04 -20.27 10.11
C GLU A 380 4.90 -20.45 8.85
N ARG A 381 4.43 -20.03 7.67
CA ARG A 381 5.27 -20.04 6.45
C ARG A 381 6.51 -19.14 6.54
N TRP A 382 6.48 -18.18 7.45
CA TRP A 382 7.59 -17.24 7.71
C TRP A 382 8.56 -17.76 8.76
N ASP A 383 8.30 -18.91 9.38
CA ASP A 383 9.21 -19.55 10.32
C ASP A 383 10.42 -20.10 9.57
N PRO A 384 11.66 -19.64 9.88
CA PRO A 384 12.87 -20.16 9.27
C PRO A 384 13.05 -21.66 9.48
N ALA A 385 12.48 -22.22 10.57
CA ALA A 385 12.55 -23.64 10.89
C ALA A 385 11.72 -24.51 9.91
N ASN A 386 10.72 -23.94 9.23
CA ASN A 386 9.90 -24.68 8.26
C ASN A 386 10.58 -24.93 6.92
N GLY A 387 11.79 -24.37 6.72
CA GLY A 387 12.60 -24.62 5.51
C GLY A 387 12.00 -24.09 4.20
N GLN A 388 10.89 -23.36 4.24
CA GLN A 388 10.31 -22.77 3.04
C GLN A 388 11.21 -21.64 2.55
N GLN A 389 11.82 -21.80 1.38
CA GLN A 389 12.58 -20.74 0.74
C GLN A 389 11.65 -19.91 -0.15
N ILE A 390 11.46 -18.64 0.21
CA ILE A 390 10.70 -17.67 -0.59
C ILE A 390 11.66 -17.10 -1.65
N PRO A 391 11.42 -17.30 -2.96
CA PRO A 391 12.29 -16.78 -3.99
C PRO A 391 12.39 -15.24 -3.92
N PRO A 392 13.58 -14.66 -4.15
CA PRO A 392 13.72 -13.21 -4.24
C PRO A 392 12.79 -12.62 -5.30
N GLY A 393 12.02 -11.59 -4.94
CA GLY A 393 11.01 -10.99 -5.82
C GLY A 393 9.60 -11.60 -5.69
N ALA A 394 9.43 -12.73 -4.97
CA ALA A 394 8.11 -13.31 -4.72
C ALA A 394 7.32 -12.57 -3.62
N TYR A 395 8.02 -11.91 -2.71
CA TYR A 395 7.42 -11.07 -1.66
C TYR A 395 8.06 -9.67 -1.67
N PHE A 396 7.28 -8.66 -2.00
CA PHE A 396 7.77 -7.28 -2.17
C PHE A 396 6.75 -6.21 -1.78
N PRO A 397 6.14 -6.27 -0.57
CA PRO A 397 5.11 -5.31 -0.15
C PRO A 397 5.64 -3.87 -0.09
N PHE A 398 6.94 -3.70 0.13
CA PHE A 398 7.64 -2.42 0.15
C PHE A 398 8.37 -2.08 -1.16
N GLY A 399 8.08 -2.82 -2.24
CA GLY A 399 8.81 -2.68 -3.51
C GLY A 399 10.21 -3.28 -3.46
N GLY A 400 11.14 -2.72 -4.26
CA GLY A 400 12.51 -3.25 -4.36
C GLY A 400 13.49 -2.28 -5.00
N GLY A 401 14.79 -2.61 -4.86
CA GLY A 401 15.89 -1.88 -5.45
C GLY A 401 16.01 -0.43 -4.95
N PRO A 402 16.53 0.50 -5.77
CA PRO A 402 16.75 1.89 -5.36
C PRO A 402 15.46 2.65 -5.01
N ARG A 403 14.30 2.07 -5.33
CA ARG A 403 12.96 2.62 -5.07
C ARG A 403 12.22 1.88 -3.95
N THR A 404 12.91 1.01 -3.20
CA THR A 404 12.35 0.41 -1.97
C THR A 404 11.79 1.50 -1.08
N CYS A 405 10.66 1.23 -0.44
CA CYS A 405 10.00 2.17 0.47
C CYS A 405 11.00 2.72 1.50
N ILE A 406 11.15 4.05 1.53
CA ILE A 406 12.05 4.70 2.48
C ILE A 406 11.52 4.59 3.91
N GLY A 407 10.17 4.61 4.07
CA GLY A 407 9.48 4.48 5.35
C GLY A 407 9.32 3.05 5.86
N MET A 408 9.88 2.03 5.18
CA MET A 408 9.71 0.63 5.59
C MET A 408 10.08 0.39 7.07
N PRO A 409 11.23 0.85 7.60
CA PRO A 409 11.56 0.64 9.01
C PRO A 409 10.56 1.31 9.97
N LEU A 410 10.08 2.52 9.60
CA LEU A 410 9.09 3.27 10.38
C LEU A 410 7.75 2.52 10.42
N ALA A 411 7.24 2.13 9.24
CA ALA A 411 5.96 1.43 9.11
C ALA A 411 5.96 0.07 9.83
N GLN A 412 7.08 -0.67 9.77
CA GLN A 412 7.22 -1.93 10.48
C GLN A 412 7.24 -1.74 12.00
N LEU A 413 7.99 -0.77 12.50
CA LEU A 413 8.02 -0.47 13.93
C LEU A 413 6.65 -0.02 14.44
N GLU A 414 6.02 0.91 13.73
CA GLU A 414 4.70 1.44 14.04
C GLU A 414 3.64 0.34 14.08
N ALA A 415 3.57 -0.50 13.04
CA ALA A 415 2.62 -1.59 12.99
C ALA A 415 2.81 -2.61 14.12
N ARG A 416 4.06 -2.92 14.46
CA ARG A 416 4.39 -3.84 15.57
C ARG A 416 3.96 -3.28 16.92
N LEU A 417 4.27 -2.02 17.22
CA LEU A 417 3.89 -1.37 18.47
C LEU A 417 2.36 -1.29 18.61
N ILE A 418 1.68 -0.75 17.61
CA ILE A 418 0.22 -0.58 17.64
C ILE A 418 -0.49 -1.93 17.80
N LEU A 419 -0.11 -2.93 16.98
CA LEU A 419 -0.74 -4.25 17.02
C LEU A 419 -0.51 -4.93 18.37
N THR A 420 0.71 -4.86 18.93
CA THR A 420 1.06 -5.41 20.24
C THR A 420 0.24 -4.76 21.34
N SER A 421 0.22 -3.43 21.39
CA SER A 421 -0.46 -2.67 22.45
C SER A 421 -1.98 -2.90 22.41
N ILE A 422 -2.60 -2.91 21.22
CA ILE A 422 -4.04 -3.17 21.10
C ILE A 422 -4.38 -4.62 21.51
N LEU A 423 -3.63 -5.63 21.00
CA LEU A 423 -3.90 -7.03 21.26
C LEU A 423 -3.60 -7.46 22.68
N GLN A 424 -2.80 -6.71 23.43
CA GLN A 424 -2.60 -6.92 24.85
C GLN A 424 -3.87 -6.62 25.65
N HIS A 425 -4.68 -5.66 25.22
CA HIS A 425 -5.85 -5.20 25.96
C HIS A 425 -7.18 -5.69 25.36
N TYR A 426 -7.26 -5.75 24.03
CA TYR A 426 -8.50 -6.00 23.32
C TYR A 426 -8.34 -7.02 22.18
N THR A 427 -9.45 -7.68 21.91
CA THR A 427 -9.68 -8.47 20.70
C THR A 427 -10.78 -7.78 19.89
N PRO A 428 -10.45 -7.00 18.84
CA PRO A 428 -11.45 -6.39 17.98
C PRO A 428 -12.23 -7.46 17.21
N GLN A 429 -13.55 -7.50 17.39
CA GLN A 429 -14.43 -8.49 16.79
C GLN A 429 -15.47 -7.83 15.89
N PRO A 430 -15.39 -8.02 14.57
CA PRO A 430 -16.43 -7.61 13.65
C PRO A 430 -17.75 -8.35 13.90
N ALA A 431 -18.87 -7.77 13.44
CA ALA A 431 -20.16 -8.45 13.47
C ALA A 431 -20.09 -9.78 12.70
N PRO A 432 -20.82 -10.82 13.15
CA PRO A 432 -20.88 -12.11 12.47
C PRO A 432 -21.24 -11.94 10.98
N GLY A 433 -20.52 -12.64 10.10
CA GLY A 433 -20.73 -12.58 8.65
C GLY A 433 -20.21 -11.29 7.97
N TYR A 434 -19.50 -10.44 8.70
CA TYR A 434 -18.87 -9.26 8.11
C TYR A 434 -17.80 -9.66 7.07
N THR A 435 -17.97 -9.14 5.86
CA THR A 435 -17.00 -9.27 4.77
C THR A 435 -16.73 -7.88 4.19
N PRO A 436 -15.54 -7.33 4.37
CA PRO A 436 -15.26 -5.93 4.03
C PRO A 436 -15.32 -5.63 2.54
N GLY A 437 -15.15 -6.66 1.69
CA GLY A 437 -14.92 -6.47 0.25
C GLY A 437 -13.62 -5.71 -0.01
N PHE A 438 -13.28 -5.54 -1.29
CA PHE A 438 -12.08 -4.82 -1.70
C PHE A 438 -12.42 -3.54 -2.45
N GLN A 439 -11.68 -2.48 -2.17
CA GLN A 439 -11.67 -1.24 -2.92
C GLN A 439 -10.24 -0.94 -3.38
N PRO A 440 -9.79 -1.56 -4.47
CA PRO A 440 -8.47 -1.34 -5.04
C PRO A 440 -8.45 0.00 -5.80
N VAL A 441 -7.97 1.02 -5.12
CA VAL A 441 -7.69 2.37 -5.65
C VAL A 441 -6.16 2.54 -5.72
N ILE A 442 -5.58 3.62 -5.23
CA ILE A 442 -4.12 3.76 -5.07
C ILE A 442 -3.61 2.67 -4.11
N THR A 443 -4.36 2.43 -3.06
CA THR A 443 -4.13 1.40 -2.04
C THR A 443 -5.25 0.36 -2.04
N LEU A 444 -5.01 -0.80 -1.47
CA LEU A 444 -6.01 -1.87 -1.31
C LEU A 444 -6.82 -1.65 -0.03
N ARG A 445 -7.83 -0.82 -0.10
CA ARG A 445 -8.70 -0.54 1.04
C ARG A 445 -9.80 -1.59 1.22
N PRO A 446 -10.29 -1.83 2.44
CA PRO A 446 -11.60 -2.46 2.63
C PRO A 446 -12.69 -1.54 2.06
N LYS A 447 -13.65 -2.11 1.33
CA LYS A 447 -14.78 -1.36 0.75
C LYS A 447 -15.74 -0.86 1.83
N GLN A 448 -15.87 -1.62 2.91
CA GLN A 448 -16.63 -1.27 4.10
C GLN A 448 -15.68 -1.13 5.27
N HIS A 449 -15.85 -0.08 6.07
CA HIS A 449 -15.04 0.12 7.27
C HIS A 449 -15.14 -1.07 8.22
N LEU A 450 -14.03 -1.48 8.80
CA LEU A 450 -13.97 -2.50 9.82
C LEU A 450 -14.50 -1.93 11.15
N ARG A 451 -15.78 -2.12 11.41
CA ARG A 451 -16.37 -1.87 12.73
C ARG A 451 -16.30 -3.12 13.57
N ALA A 452 -15.75 -3.01 14.78
CA ALA A 452 -15.53 -4.14 15.65
C ALA A 452 -15.90 -3.82 17.08
N THR A 453 -16.51 -4.79 17.77
CA THR A 453 -16.70 -4.73 19.22
C THR A 453 -15.39 -5.11 19.91
N LEU A 454 -14.97 -4.32 20.88
CA LEU A 454 -13.76 -4.55 21.66
C LEU A 454 -14.03 -5.57 22.75
N MET A 455 -13.60 -6.81 22.53
CA MET A 455 -13.65 -7.84 23.56
C MET A 455 -12.38 -7.79 24.41
N PRO A 456 -12.42 -8.10 25.72
CA PRO A 456 -11.21 -8.23 26.53
C PRO A 456 -10.25 -9.27 25.90
N ALA A 457 -8.94 -8.99 25.90
CA ALA A 457 -7.95 -9.85 25.26
C ALA A 457 -7.86 -11.27 25.89
N PHE A 458 -8.15 -11.40 27.19
CA PHE A 458 -7.94 -12.62 27.98
C PHE A 458 -9.14 -12.93 28.88
N SER A 459 -10.31 -13.20 28.33
CA SER A 459 -11.44 -13.70 29.09
C SER A 459 -11.67 -15.18 28.78
N SER A 460 -11.77 -16.02 29.83
CA SER A 460 -12.01 -17.47 29.73
C SER A 460 -13.31 -17.80 29.00
N ASP A 461 -14.31 -16.94 29.05
CA ASP A 461 -15.58 -17.09 28.35
C ASP A 461 -15.53 -16.75 26.88
N SER A 462 -14.55 -15.94 26.47
CA SER A 462 -14.35 -15.58 25.05
C SER A 462 -13.85 -16.76 24.23
N ASP A 463 -12.97 -17.60 24.75
CA ASP A 463 -12.33 -18.66 23.96
C ASP A 463 -13.32 -19.77 23.53
N ALA A 464 -14.29 -20.14 24.41
CA ALA A 464 -15.34 -21.10 24.08
C ALA A 464 -16.36 -20.54 23.05
N GLN A 465 -16.77 -19.27 23.20
CA GLN A 465 -17.61 -18.56 22.23
C GLN A 465 -16.89 -18.38 20.90
N TRP A 466 -15.59 -18.14 20.95
CA TRP A 466 -14.75 -17.96 19.74
C TRP A 466 -14.61 -19.24 18.94
N GLN A 467 -14.41 -20.39 19.57
CA GLN A 467 -14.39 -21.69 18.88
C GLN A 467 -15.72 -22.00 18.20
N GLN A 468 -16.84 -21.62 18.83
CA GLN A 468 -18.16 -21.78 18.22
C GLN A 468 -18.39 -20.84 17.03
N LEU A 469 -17.98 -19.57 17.14
CA LEU A 469 -18.05 -18.58 16.04
C LEU A 469 -17.10 -18.92 14.89
N ALA A 470 -15.90 -19.42 15.16
CA ALA A 470 -14.97 -19.88 14.15
C ALA A 470 -15.54 -21.03 13.32
N ARG A 471 -16.18 -22.02 13.96
CA ARG A 471 -16.86 -23.14 13.27
C ARG A 471 -18.01 -22.66 12.38
N LEU A 472 -18.76 -21.63 12.82
CA LEU A 472 -19.83 -21.03 12.02
C LEU A 472 -19.29 -20.24 10.83
N ASN A 473 -18.16 -19.58 11.02
CA ASN A 473 -17.50 -18.79 9.95
C ASN A 473 -16.84 -19.70 8.90
N ASP A 474 -16.17 -20.79 9.32
CA ASP A 474 -15.60 -21.79 8.41
C ASP A 474 -16.70 -22.41 7.54
N LYS A 475 -17.87 -22.69 8.13
CA LYS A 475 -19.03 -23.19 7.39
C LYS A 475 -19.56 -22.16 6.40
N ALA A 476 -19.66 -20.89 6.78
CA ALA A 476 -20.10 -19.80 5.90
C ALA A 476 -19.11 -19.52 4.76
N ILE A 477 -17.80 -19.63 5.02
CA ILE A 477 -16.75 -19.49 4.00
C ILE A 477 -16.81 -20.65 3.00
N GLN A 478 -16.98 -21.90 3.47
CA GLN A 478 -17.16 -23.07 2.60
C GLN A 478 -18.40 -22.93 1.73
N GLU A 479 -19.55 -22.57 2.31
CA GLU A 479 -20.79 -22.34 1.57
C GLU A 479 -20.68 -21.16 0.58
N GLY A 480 -19.94 -20.12 0.91
CA GLY A 480 -19.63 -19.00 0.03
C GLY A 480 -18.71 -19.38 -1.14
N ALA A 481 -17.69 -20.21 -0.87
CA ALA A 481 -16.78 -20.74 -1.89
C ALA A 481 -17.49 -21.68 -2.86
N GLU A 482 -18.41 -22.52 -2.35
CA GLU A 482 -19.24 -23.40 -3.19
C GLU A 482 -20.21 -22.60 -4.08
N ARG A 483 -20.83 -21.52 -3.57
CA ARG A 483 -21.68 -20.62 -4.38
C ARG A 483 -20.87 -19.87 -5.44
N GLN A 484 -19.65 -19.49 -5.14
CA GLN A 484 -18.73 -18.83 -6.08
C GLN A 484 -18.23 -19.81 -7.15
N GLY A 485 -17.96 -21.06 -6.76
CA GLY A 485 -17.64 -22.17 -7.67
C GLY A 485 -18.79 -22.49 -8.64
N CYS A 486 -20.04 -22.59 -8.14
CA CYS A 486 -21.23 -22.77 -8.97
C CYS A 486 -21.48 -21.57 -9.92
N ARG A 487 -21.26 -20.35 -9.48
CA ARG A 487 -21.41 -19.14 -10.32
C ARG A 487 -20.37 -19.12 -11.45
N ASN A 488 -19.12 -19.48 -11.15
CA ASN A 488 -18.05 -19.56 -12.15
C ASN A 488 -18.28 -20.73 -13.15
N ALA A 489 -18.83 -21.85 -12.68
CA ALA A 489 -19.20 -22.97 -13.55
C ALA A 489 -20.37 -22.60 -14.48
N LEU A 490 -21.37 -21.86 -13.99
CA LEU A 490 -22.46 -21.34 -14.81
C LEU A 490 -21.99 -20.32 -15.85
N LEU A 491 -21.08 -19.40 -15.49
CA LEU A 491 -20.52 -18.43 -16.43
C LEU A 491 -19.67 -19.12 -17.52
N SER A 492 -18.94 -20.19 -17.17
CA SER A 492 -18.20 -20.97 -18.15
C SER A 492 -19.08 -21.79 -19.11
N LEU A 493 -20.28 -22.20 -18.65
CA LEU A 493 -21.27 -22.91 -19.48
C LEU A 493 -21.96 -21.99 -20.49
N PHE A 494 -22.03 -20.71 -20.21
CA PHE A 494 -22.66 -19.69 -21.10
C PHE A 494 -21.65 -18.90 -21.93
N GLY A 495 -20.34 -19.21 -21.84
CA GLY A 495 -19.30 -18.55 -22.66
C GLY A 495 -19.11 -17.06 -22.34
N LEU A 496 -19.45 -16.60 -21.12
CA LEU A 496 -19.36 -15.22 -20.65
C LEU A 496 -18.17 -15.05 -19.71
#